data_d46af1e90d019a45366c6f542935fcbe
#
_entry.id   d46af1e90d019a45366c6f542935fcbe
#
_cell.length_a   1.000
_cell.length_b   1.000
_cell.length_c   1.000
_cell.angle_alpha   90.00
_cell.angle_beta   90.00
_cell.angle_gamma   90.00
#
_symmetry.space_group_name_H-M   'P 1'
#
loop_
_entity.id
_entity.type
_entity.pdbx_description
1 polymer ?
#
loop_
_entity_poly.entity_id
_entity_poly.type
_entity_poly.pdbx_seq_one_letter_code
_entity_poly.pdbx_strand_id
1 'polypeptide(L)'
;IRVTKPFAQSTVSKILELVEEASERKSKSEAFITRFAKYYTPFVVIAAVLLSILPPILTGNFLNGAVWLKWVSRALTFLVISCPCALVISVPLSFFGGIGGASKNGILIKGSNYLEALADVNTIAFDKTGTLTQGTFTVTGQYPANGTTEAQLLEWAAMAEAFSTHPIASSLREAYGKPIAKEQIQDVQEVAGNGVQATIQGHLVLAGKAAMLEQQNISVPAETKSLTGTKVFIAVDHVYQGCILIADPLKPTSAAAIQAIKALGVEKTVLLSGD
;
A
#
# COMPACT_ATOMS: atom_id res chain seq x y z
N ILE A 1 -27.85 13.60 -12.85
CA ILE A 1 -26.47 13.07 -12.71
C ILE A 1 -25.61 13.76 -13.76
N ARG A 2 -24.55 14.45 -13.33
CA ARG A 2 -23.60 15.12 -14.23
C ARG A 2 -22.38 14.20 -14.39
N VAL A 3 -22.14 13.75 -15.63
CA VAL A 3 -20.94 12.95 -15.94
C VAL A 3 -19.73 13.90 -15.94
N THR A 4 -18.76 13.63 -15.08
CA THR A 4 -17.55 14.47 -14.90
C THR A 4 -16.34 13.96 -15.69
N LYS A 5 -16.35 12.68 -16.10
CA LYS A 5 -15.27 12.06 -16.88
C LYS A 5 -15.85 11.05 -17.89
N PRO A 6 -15.26 10.93 -19.10
CA PRO A 6 -15.65 9.87 -20.05
C PRO A 6 -15.33 8.47 -19.46
N PHE A 7 -16.05 7.45 -19.91
CA PHE A 7 -15.93 6.06 -19.42
C PHE A 7 -14.47 5.57 -19.44
N ALA A 8 -13.73 5.84 -20.49
CA ALA A 8 -12.32 5.44 -20.61
C ALA A 8 -11.39 6.03 -19.53
N GLN A 9 -11.79 7.11 -18.88
CA GLN A 9 -11.04 7.74 -17.77
C GLN A 9 -11.70 7.45 -16.41
N SER A 10 -12.74 6.62 -16.37
CA SER A 10 -13.41 6.25 -15.14
C SER A 10 -12.55 5.27 -14.32
N THR A 11 -12.75 5.27 -13.02
CA THR A 11 -12.10 4.31 -12.11
C THR A 11 -12.44 2.86 -12.48
N VAL A 12 -13.67 2.63 -12.98
CA VAL A 12 -14.14 1.30 -13.42
C VAL A 12 -13.33 0.83 -14.64
N SER A 13 -13.14 1.71 -15.64
CA SER A 13 -12.35 1.37 -16.83
C SER A 13 -10.90 1.04 -16.47
N LYS A 14 -10.28 1.81 -15.57
CA LYS A 14 -8.92 1.53 -15.08
C LYS A 14 -8.83 0.22 -14.30
N ILE A 15 -9.85 -0.13 -13.53
CA ILE A 15 -9.89 -1.42 -12.82
C ILE A 15 -10.01 -2.57 -13.82
N LEU A 16 -10.86 -2.44 -14.84
CA LEU A 16 -10.99 -3.45 -15.90
C LEU A 16 -9.68 -3.64 -16.68
N GLU A 17 -9.02 -2.56 -17.05
CA GLU A 17 -7.70 -2.58 -17.70
C GLU A 17 -6.65 -3.27 -16.83
N LEU A 18 -6.60 -2.94 -15.53
CA LEU A 18 -5.69 -3.59 -14.56
C LEU A 18 -5.98 -5.09 -14.40
N VAL A 19 -7.24 -5.51 -14.46
CA VAL A 19 -7.63 -6.93 -14.38
C VAL A 19 -7.26 -7.65 -15.68
N GLU A 20 -7.42 -7.01 -16.81
CA GLU A 20 -7.04 -7.56 -18.14
C GLU A 20 -5.51 -7.72 -18.25
N GLU A 21 -4.74 -6.67 -17.89
CA GLU A 21 -3.28 -6.76 -17.82
C GLU A 21 -2.78 -7.81 -16.80
N ALA A 22 -3.49 -7.98 -15.68
CA ALA A 22 -3.18 -8.98 -14.69
C ALA A 22 -3.28 -10.41 -15.24
N SER A 23 -4.23 -10.63 -16.15
CA SER A 23 -4.46 -11.92 -16.82
C SER A 23 -3.35 -12.29 -17.82
N GLU A 24 -2.62 -11.32 -18.36
CA GLU A 24 -1.51 -11.54 -19.29
C GLU A 24 -0.17 -11.87 -18.60
N ARG A 25 0.01 -11.50 -17.33
CA ARG A 25 1.25 -11.70 -16.57
C ARG A 25 1.32 -13.09 -15.94
N LYS A 26 1.74 -14.05 -16.76
CA LYS A 26 1.87 -15.48 -16.36
C LYS A 26 2.97 -15.68 -15.31
N SER A 27 2.70 -16.56 -14.35
CA SER A 27 3.69 -17.04 -13.39
C SER A 27 4.77 -17.90 -14.06
N LYS A 28 5.90 -18.11 -13.34
CA LYS A 28 6.95 -19.05 -13.79
C LYS A 28 6.39 -20.46 -13.91
N SER A 29 5.51 -20.87 -13.01
CA SER A 29 4.84 -22.17 -13.01
C SER A 29 3.94 -22.36 -14.23
N GLU A 30 3.15 -21.34 -14.62
CA GLU A 30 2.33 -21.37 -15.85
C GLU A 30 3.19 -21.39 -17.11
N ALA A 31 4.28 -20.62 -17.12
CA ALA A 31 5.24 -20.62 -18.24
C ALA A 31 5.95 -21.98 -18.38
N PHE A 32 6.27 -22.62 -17.24
CA PHE A 32 6.84 -23.98 -17.24
C PHE A 32 5.87 -25.00 -17.83
N ILE A 33 4.60 -24.98 -17.44
CA ILE A 33 3.57 -25.90 -17.98
C ILE A 33 3.43 -25.72 -19.49
N THR A 34 3.38 -24.48 -19.95
CA THR A 34 3.30 -24.19 -21.40
C THR A 34 4.50 -24.72 -22.15
N ARG A 35 5.71 -24.57 -21.61
CA ARG A 35 6.94 -25.10 -22.21
C ARG A 35 6.98 -26.63 -22.16
N PHE A 36 6.59 -27.23 -21.05
CA PHE A 36 6.49 -28.67 -20.89
C PHE A 36 5.53 -29.28 -21.91
N ALA A 37 4.32 -28.73 -22.04
CA ALA A 37 3.33 -29.20 -23.00
C ALA A 37 3.83 -29.16 -24.45
N LYS A 38 4.61 -28.14 -24.81
CA LYS A 38 5.19 -27.97 -26.15
C LYS A 38 6.08 -29.13 -26.55
N TYR A 39 6.81 -29.75 -25.65
CA TYR A 39 7.69 -30.89 -25.93
C TYR A 39 7.03 -32.24 -25.61
N TYR A 40 6.28 -32.30 -24.53
CA TYR A 40 5.61 -33.51 -24.04
C TYR A 40 4.56 -34.03 -25.03
N THR A 41 3.71 -33.13 -25.55
CA THR A 41 2.60 -33.52 -26.43
C THR A 41 3.10 -34.16 -27.74
N PRO A 42 4.04 -33.59 -28.52
CA PRO A 42 4.59 -34.27 -29.69
C PRO A 42 5.24 -35.61 -29.36
N PHE A 43 5.96 -35.71 -28.24
CA PHE A 43 6.59 -36.97 -27.83
C PHE A 43 5.55 -38.07 -27.60
N VAL A 44 4.48 -37.78 -26.85
CA VAL A 44 3.41 -38.74 -26.54
C VAL A 44 2.66 -39.13 -27.83
N VAL A 45 2.40 -38.17 -28.71
CA VAL A 45 1.76 -38.46 -30.02
C VAL A 45 2.63 -39.38 -30.88
N ILE A 46 3.92 -39.09 -30.97
CA ILE A 46 4.85 -39.96 -31.73
C ILE A 46 4.90 -41.36 -31.10
N ALA A 47 4.97 -41.47 -29.78
CA ALA A 47 4.95 -42.75 -29.08
C ALA A 47 3.66 -43.55 -29.36
N ALA A 48 2.52 -42.87 -29.35
CA ALA A 48 1.22 -43.50 -29.66
C ALA A 48 1.15 -44.00 -31.13
N VAL A 49 1.67 -43.22 -32.07
CA VAL A 49 1.76 -43.62 -33.48
C VAL A 49 2.64 -44.83 -33.62
N LEU A 50 3.80 -44.83 -32.98
CA LEU A 50 4.72 -46.00 -32.99
C LEU A 50 4.06 -47.23 -32.35
N LEU A 51 3.31 -47.05 -31.24
CA LEU A 51 2.58 -48.11 -30.56
C LEU A 51 1.46 -48.71 -31.44
N SER A 52 0.86 -47.88 -32.29
CA SER A 52 -0.19 -48.35 -33.22
C SER A 52 0.37 -49.14 -34.41
N ILE A 53 1.57 -48.74 -34.91
CA ILE A 53 2.13 -49.24 -36.17
C ILE A 53 3.14 -50.38 -35.96
N LEU A 54 4.07 -50.22 -34.98
CA LEU A 54 5.22 -51.11 -34.82
C LEU A 54 4.84 -52.56 -34.49
N PRO A 55 3.91 -52.81 -33.53
CA PRO A 55 3.60 -54.20 -33.15
C PRO A 55 2.89 -55.01 -34.28
N PRO A 56 1.91 -54.48 -35.05
CA PRO A 56 1.34 -55.17 -36.19
C PRO A 56 2.38 -55.59 -37.23
N ILE A 57 3.36 -54.73 -37.47
CA ILE A 57 4.45 -55.01 -38.42
C ILE A 57 5.40 -56.08 -37.90
N LEU A 58 5.87 -55.95 -36.66
CA LEU A 58 6.82 -56.87 -36.01
C LEU A 58 6.23 -58.27 -35.82
N THR A 59 4.91 -58.40 -35.58
CA THR A 59 4.22 -59.69 -35.41
C THR A 59 3.89 -60.37 -36.76
N GLY A 60 4.22 -59.77 -37.91
CA GLY A 60 3.94 -60.30 -39.23
C GLY A 60 2.44 -60.29 -39.62
N ASN A 61 1.57 -59.76 -38.76
CA ASN A 61 0.11 -59.77 -38.95
C ASN A 61 -0.41 -58.44 -39.59
N PHE A 62 0.36 -57.78 -40.40
CA PHE A 62 0.05 -56.46 -40.97
C PHE A 62 -1.17 -56.48 -41.92
N LEU A 63 -1.60 -57.61 -42.44
CA LEU A 63 -2.81 -57.78 -43.26
C LEU A 63 -4.09 -58.04 -42.45
N ASN A 64 -3.98 -58.26 -41.13
CA ASN A 64 -5.14 -58.59 -40.29
C ASN A 64 -5.70 -57.31 -39.65
N GLY A 65 -6.87 -56.86 -40.14
CA GLY A 65 -7.56 -55.69 -39.63
C GLY A 65 -7.94 -55.74 -38.13
N ALA A 66 -8.17 -56.91 -37.58
CA ALA A 66 -8.47 -57.04 -36.14
C ALA A 66 -7.25 -56.77 -35.26
N VAL A 67 -6.04 -57.10 -35.74
CA VAL A 67 -4.79 -56.74 -35.04
C VAL A 67 -4.56 -55.23 -35.04
N TRP A 68 -4.78 -54.59 -36.14
CA TRP A 68 -4.71 -53.13 -36.24
C TRP A 68 -5.68 -52.44 -35.33
N LEU A 69 -6.95 -52.85 -35.30
CA LEU A 69 -7.96 -52.27 -34.46
C LEU A 69 -7.59 -52.34 -32.96
N LYS A 70 -7.03 -53.49 -32.55
CA LYS A 70 -6.55 -53.70 -31.17
C LYS A 70 -5.40 -52.77 -30.80
N TRP A 71 -4.41 -52.58 -31.67
CA TRP A 71 -3.26 -51.75 -31.37
C TRP A 71 -3.57 -50.27 -31.49
N VAL A 72 -4.42 -49.86 -32.42
CA VAL A 72 -4.96 -48.49 -32.50
C VAL A 72 -5.76 -48.16 -31.21
N SER A 73 -6.64 -49.07 -30.75
CA SER A 73 -7.36 -48.86 -29.49
C SER A 73 -6.43 -48.70 -28.29
N ARG A 74 -5.34 -49.50 -28.21
CA ARG A 74 -4.34 -49.36 -27.14
C ARG A 74 -3.57 -48.03 -27.26
N ALA A 75 -3.23 -47.59 -28.45
CA ALA A 75 -2.57 -46.31 -28.67
C ALA A 75 -3.46 -45.12 -28.27
N LEU A 76 -4.75 -45.19 -28.58
CA LEU A 76 -5.71 -44.18 -28.15
C LEU A 76 -5.87 -44.16 -26.60
N THR A 77 -5.95 -45.34 -26.01
CA THR A 77 -5.97 -45.47 -24.53
C THR A 77 -4.70 -44.88 -23.89
N PHE A 78 -3.52 -45.15 -24.51
CA PHE A 78 -2.28 -44.57 -24.06
C PHE A 78 -2.27 -43.04 -24.17
N LEU A 79 -2.79 -42.45 -25.22
CA LEU A 79 -2.94 -40.99 -25.36
C LEU A 79 -3.80 -40.38 -24.26
N VAL A 80 -4.92 -41.02 -23.94
CA VAL A 80 -5.84 -40.53 -22.89
C VAL A 80 -5.17 -40.59 -21.51
N ILE A 81 -4.53 -41.71 -21.17
CA ILE A 81 -3.85 -41.89 -19.86
C ILE A 81 -2.63 -40.96 -19.74
N SER A 82 -1.93 -40.71 -20.82
CA SER A 82 -0.74 -39.83 -20.84
C SER A 82 -1.08 -38.35 -20.85
N CYS A 83 -2.36 -37.96 -20.79
CA CYS A 83 -2.74 -36.56 -20.72
C CYS A 83 -2.39 -35.97 -19.34
N PRO A 84 -1.55 -34.90 -19.22
CA PRO A 84 -1.30 -34.24 -17.96
C PRO A 84 -2.41 -33.23 -17.61
N CYS A 85 -3.68 -33.61 -17.90
CA CYS A 85 -4.83 -32.69 -17.82
C CYS A 85 -5.01 -32.12 -16.40
N ALA A 86 -4.77 -32.93 -15.36
CA ALA A 86 -4.85 -32.48 -13.97
C ALA A 86 -3.83 -31.36 -13.68
N LEU A 87 -2.59 -31.48 -14.17
CA LEU A 87 -1.56 -30.45 -13.97
C LEU A 87 -1.89 -29.15 -14.72
N VAL A 88 -2.34 -29.29 -15.97
CA VAL A 88 -2.63 -28.13 -16.84
C VAL A 88 -3.83 -27.31 -16.35
N ILE A 89 -4.79 -27.95 -15.70
CA ILE A 89 -5.98 -27.28 -15.16
C ILE A 89 -5.78 -26.83 -13.73
N SER A 90 -5.14 -27.64 -12.86
CA SER A 90 -5.05 -27.35 -11.42
C SER A 90 -4.23 -26.13 -11.10
N VAL A 91 -3.14 -25.86 -11.84
CA VAL A 91 -2.26 -24.74 -11.56
C VAL A 91 -2.93 -23.39 -11.83
N PRO A 92 -3.50 -23.10 -13.01
CA PRO A 92 -4.27 -21.87 -13.22
C PRO A 92 -5.44 -21.73 -12.24
N LEU A 93 -6.17 -22.81 -11.97
CA LEU A 93 -7.30 -22.78 -11.04
C LEU A 93 -6.87 -22.40 -9.61
N SER A 94 -5.70 -22.89 -9.15
CA SER A 94 -5.14 -22.52 -7.86
C SER A 94 -4.78 -21.03 -7.78
N PHE A 95 -4.18 -20.47 -8.84
CA PHE A 95 -3.92 -19.03 -8.92
C PHE A 95 -5.20 -18.21 -8.93
N PHE A 96 -6.21 -18.59 -9.71
CA PHE A 96 -7.51 -17.91 -9.70
C PHE A 96 -8.18 -17.98 -8.33
N GLY A 97 -8.11 -19.13 -7.68
CA GLY A 97 -8.61 -19.30 -6.31
C GLY A 97 -7.90 -18.40 -5.31
N GLY A 98 -6.56 -18.32 -5.39
CA GLY A 98 -5.74 -17.45 -4.55
C GLY A 98 -6.01 -15.96 -4.77
N ILE A 99 -6.05 -15.51 -6.05
CA ILE A 99 -6.35 -14.12 -6.42
C ILE A 99 -7.78 -13.75 -5.99
N GLY A 100 -8.75 -14.64 -6.21
CA GLY A 100 -10.14 -14.42 -5.79
C GLY A 100 -10.30 -14.34 -4.28
N GLY A 101 -9.57 -15.18 -3.53
CA GLY A 101 -9.52 -15.15 -2.07
C GLY A 101 -8.90 -13.85 -1.54
N ALA A 102 -7.81 -13.39 -2.14
CA ALA A 102 -7.19 -12.10 -1.82
C ALA A 102 -8.13 -10.93 -2.07
N SER A 103 -8.80 -10.92 -3.24
CA SER A 103 -9.76 -9.89 -3.62
C SER A 103 -10.94 -9.78 -2.64
N LYS A 104 -11.44 -10.91 -2.12
CA LYS A 104 -12.47 -10.94 -1.06
C LYS A 104 -12.03 -10.22 0.21
N ASN A 105 -10.73 -10.19 0.50
CA ASN A 105 -10.14 -9.50 1.63
C ASN A 105 -9.66 -8.08 1.29
N GLY A 106 -10.06 -7.51 0.15
CA GLY A 106 -9.70 -6.17 -0.29
C GLY A 106 -8.26 -6.05 -0.82
N ILE A 107 -7.60 -7.17 -1.14
CA ILE A 107 -6.22 -7.22 -1.65
C ILE A 107 -6.27 -7.45 -3.17
N LEU A 108 -5.84 -6.47 -3.95
CA LEU A 108 -5.74 -6.58 -5.40
C LEU A 108 -4.37 -7.14 -5.80
N ILE A 109 -4.35 -8.37 -6.32
CA ILE A 109 -3.16 -9.01 -6.89
C ILE A 109 -3.21 -8.85 -8.42
N LYS A 110 -2.19 -8.21 -8.99
CA LYS A 110 -2.13 -7.83 -10.41
C LYS A 110 -1.58 -8.93 -11.33
N GLY A 111 -1.67 -10.20 -10.93
CA GLY A 111 -1.28 -11.35 -11.75
C GLY A 111 -0.72 -12.51 -10.93
N SER A 112 -0.74 -13.73 -11.54
CA SER A 112 -0.25 -14.96 -10.91
C SER A 112 1.25 -14.90 -10.59
N ASN A 113 2.05 -14.18 -11.39
CA ASN A 113 3.47 -13.96 -11.14
C ASN A 113 3.74 -13.22 -9.82
N TYR A 114 2.87 -12.27 -9.42
CA TYR A 114 3.01 -11.58 -8.14
C TYR A 114 2.63 -12.47 -6.97
N LEU A 115 1.60 -13.31 -7.14
CA LEU A 115 1.21 -14.27 -6.10
C LEU A 115 2.33 -15.30 -5.86
N GLU A 116 2.97 -15.78 -6.93
CA GLU A 116 4.11 -16.68 -6.85
C GLU A 116 5.33 -16.00 -6.19
N ALA A 117 5.63 -14.74 -6.58
CA ALA A 117 6.74 -13.98 -6.01
C ALA A 117 6.56 -13.70 -4.50
N LEU A 118 5.31 -13.55 -4.01
CA LEU A 118 5.04 -13.37 -2.59
C LEU A 118 5.50 -14.56 -1.73
N ALA A 119 5.53 -15.78 -2.29
CA ALA A 119 6.00 -16.97 -1.59
C ALA A 119 7.52 -16.92 -1.32
N ASP A 120 8.28 -16.21 -2.14
CA ASP A 120 9.74 -16.12 -2.08
C ASP A 120 10.23 -14.81 -1.43
N VAL A 121 9.32 -13.98 -0.88
CA VAL A 121 9.67 -12.69 -0.30
C VAL A 121 10.46 -12.88 1.00
N ASN A 122 11.70 -12.37 1.03
CA ASN A 122 12.56 -12.34 2.20
C ASN A 122 12.74 -10.94 2.78
N THR A 123 12.43 -9.90 2.03
CA THR A 123 12.61 -8.50 2.42
C THR A 123 11.37 -7.68 2.05
N ILE A 124 10.86 -6.91 3.00
CA ILE A 124 9.72 -6.00 2.77
C ILE A 124 10.14 -4.57 3.15
N ALA A 125 9.93 -3.65 2.23
CA ALA A 125 10.10 -2.22 2.46
C ALA A 125 8.74 -1.57 2.68
N PHE A 126 8.58 -0.87 3.80
CA PHE A 126 7.37 -0.12 4.16
C PHE A 126 7.58 1.37 3.97
N ASP A 127 6.65 2.03 3.34
CA ASP A 127 6.52 3.48 3.47
C ASP A 127 6.02 3.82 4.88
N LYS A 128 6.48 4.94 5.45
CA LYS A 128 6.07 5.39 6.79
C LYS A 128 4.64 5.92 6.77
N THR A 129 4.43 6.99 5.99
CA THR A 129 3.23 7.82 6.07
C THR A 129 2.03 7.19 5.39
N GLY A 130 0.90 7.04 6.10
CA GLY A 130 -0.33 6.42 5.59
C GLY A 130 -0.27 4.90 5.47
N THR A 131 0.91 4.28 5.54
CA THR A 131 1.10 2.81 5.53
C THR A 131 1.22 2.27 6.95
N LEU A 132 2.28 2.60 7.66
CA LEU A 132 2.48 2.22 9.07
C LEU A 132 1.82 3.21 10.02
N THR A 133 1.69 4.47 9.62
CA THR A 133 1.00 5.53 10.33
C THR A 133 -0.39 5.75 9.74
N GLN A 134 -1.22 6.53 10.44
CA GLN A 134 -2.59 6.82 10.01
C GLN A 134 -2.66 7.77 8.80
N GLY A 135 -1.57 8.48 8.49
CA GLY A 135 -1.54 9.49 7.44
C GLY A 135 -2.27 10.78 7.85
N THR A 136 -2.57 10.93 9.12
CA THR A 136 -3.23 12.09 9.69
C THR A 136 -2.37 12.69 10.79
N PHE A 137 -2.15 13.99 10.72
CA PHE A 137 -1.44 14.69 11.78
C PHE A 137 -2.39 14.89 12.97
N THR A 138 -1.91 14.57 14.17
CA THR A 138 -2.66 14.79 15.41
C THR A 138 -1.77 15.44 16.47
N VAL A 139 -2.38 16.21 17.36
CA VAL A 139 -1.69 16.75 18.54
C VAL A 139 -1.38 15.60 19.48
N THR A 140 -0.09 15.34 19.70
CA THR A 140 0.39 14.24 20.55
C THR A 140 0.97 14.69 21.88
N GLY A 141 1.26 15.99 22.02
CA GLY A 141 1.76 16.56 23.26
C GLY A 141 1.58 18.07 23.29
N GLN A 142 1.37 18.60 24.50
CA GLN A 142 1.27 20.03 24.76
C GLN A 142 2.22 20.36 25.91
N TYR A 143 3.08 21.32 25.71
CA TYR A 143 4.14 21.73 26.64
C TYR A 143 3.97 23.23 26.95
N PRO A 144 3.03 23.60 27.81
CA PRO A 144 2.81 24.99 28.18
C PRO A 144 3.96 25.56 29.02
N ALA A 145 4.17 26.86 28.92
CA ALA A 145 5.20 27.60 29.64
C ALA A 145 4.63 28.90 30.18
N ASN A 146 5.38 29.54 31.09
CA ASN A 146 5.09 30.86 31.65
C ASN A 146 3.66 31.03 32.23
N GLY A 147 3.13 29.96 32.84
CA GLY A 147 1.79 29.99 33.47
C GLY A 147 0.60 29.79 32.54
N THR A 148 0.86 29.56 31.26
CA THR A 148 -0.16 29.19 30.27
C THR A 148 -0.67 27.78 30.53
N THR A 149 -1.98 27.56 30.38
CA THR A 149 -2.55 26.22 30.44
C THR A 149 -2.53 25.52 29.07
N GLU A 150 -2.61 24.18 29.03
CA GLU A 150 -2.72 23.42 27.77
C GLU A 150 -3.88 23.90 26.89
N ALA A 151 -5.03 24.19 27.54
CA ALA A 151 -6.20 24.66 26.83
C ALA A 151 -5.98 26.05 26.19
N GLN A 152 -5.33 26.96 26.89
CA GLN A 152 -5.00 28.29 26.32
C GLN A 152 -3.95 28.19 25.22
N LEU A 153 -2.93 27.35 25.40
CA LEU A 153 -1.90 27.12 24.40
C LEU A 153 -2.53 26.61 23.09
N LEU A 154 -3.43 25.65 23.19
CA LEU A 154 -4.12 25.08 22.04
C LEU A 154 -5.09 26.07 21.40
N GLU A 155 -5.76 26.90 22.19
CA GLU A 155 -6.62 27.98 21.71
C GLU A 155 -5.83 29.00 20.87
N TRP A 156 -4.70 29.52 21.37
CA TRP A 156 -3.83 30.43 20.62
C TRP A 156 -3.36 29.82 19.31
N ALA A 157 -2.93 28.55 19.35
CA ALA A 157 -2.48 27.83 18.14
C ALA A 157 -3.60 27.64 17.13
N ALA A 158 -4.80 27.21 17.55
CA ALA A 158 -5.92 26.99 16.66
C ALA A 158 -6.46 28.29 16.04
N MET A 159 -6.46 29.38 16.81
CA MET A 159 -6.89 30.70 16.33
C MET A 159 -5.86 31.28 15.35
N ALA A 160 -4.55 31.18 15.61
CA ALA A 160 -3.50 31.63 14.71
C ALA A 160 -3.58 30.92 13.34
N GLU A 161 -3.87 29.64 13.35
CA GLU A 161 -3.96 28.79 12.16
C GLU A 161 -5.40 28.68 11.58
N ALA A 162 -6.32 29.57 11.99
CA ALA A 162 -7.74 29.51 11.61
C ALA A 162 -7.99 29.59 10.10
N PHE A 163 -7.14 30.30 9.37
CA PHE A 163 -7.27 30.53 7.92
C PHE A 163 -6.32 29.66 7.09
N SER A 164 -5.37 28.96 7.71
CA SER A 164 -4.42 28.09 7.03
C SER A 164 -5.09 26.79 6.55
N THR A 165 -4.73 26.37 5.34
CA THR A 165 -5.16 25.07 4.76
C THR A 165 -4.16 23.94 5.00
N HIS A 166 -3.06 24.22 5.72
CA HIS A 166 -2.03 23.26 5.98
C HIS A 166 -2.56 22.10 6.87
N PRO A 167 -2.13 20.84 6.66
CA PRO A 167 -2.56 19.70 7.48
C PRO A 167 -2.33 19.88 9.01
N ILE A 168 -1.24 20.55 9.39
CA ILE A 168 -0.92 20.92 10.77
C ILE A 168 -2.01 21.84 11.36
N ALA A 169 -2.44 22.85 10.60
CA ALA A 169 -3.50 23.75 11.02
C ALA A 169 -4.82 23.03 11.25
N SER A 170 -5.15 22.06 10.38
CA SER A 170 -6.34 21.24 10.55
C SER A 170 -6.28 20.41 11.82
N SER A 171 -5.14 19.80 12.14
CA SER A 171 -4.97 19.03 13.38
C SER A 171 -5.06 19.88 14.65
N LEU A 172 -4.57 21.12 14.63
CA LEU A 172 -4.71 22.05 15.75
C LEU A 172 -6.17 22.45 16.00
N ARG A 173 -6.91 22.77 14.91
CA ARG A 173 -8.34 23.11 15.00
C ARG A 173 -9.19 21.92 15.47
N GLU A 174 -8.88 20.72 14.98
CA GLU A 174 -9.56 19.49 15.36
C GLU A 174 -9.33 19.14 16.83
N ALA A 175 -8.09 19.27 17.30
CA ALA A 175 -7.76 19.09 18.72
C ALA A 175 -8.42 20.13 19.61
N TYR A 176 -8.52 21.39 19.18
CA TYR A 176 -9.22 22.45 19.92
C TYR A 176 -10.72 22.14 20.06
N GLY A 177 -11.36 21.58 19.03
CA GLY A 177 -12.72 21.04 19.06
C GLY A 177 -13.84 22.06 19.35
N LYS A 178 -13.54 23.36 19.37
CA LYS A 178 -14.52 24.41 19.62
C LYS A 178 -14.63 25.34 18.38
N PRO A 179 -15.78 26.02 18.19
CA PRO A 179 -15.91 27.04 17.16
C PRO A 179 -14.87 28.16 17.36
N ILE A 180 -14.19 28.52 16.27
CA ILE A 180 -13.22 29.62 16.30
C ILE A 180 -13.93 30.93 15.90
N ALA A 181 -13.89 31.91 16.78
CA ALA A 181 -14.42 33.24 16.53
C ALA A 181 -13.48 34.01 15.60
N LYS A 182 -13.68 33.84 14.29
CA LYS A 182 -12.83 34.44 13.25
C LYS A 182 -12.83 35.97 13.28
N GLU A 183 -13.87 36.58 13.84
CA GLU A 183 -14.03 38.02 14.00
C GLU A 183 -13.01 38.63 14.99
N GLN A 184 -12.44 37.77 15.85
CA GLN A 184 -11.43 38.18 16.84
C GLN A 184 -10.00 38.06 16.31
N ILE A 185 -9.84 37.68 15.04
CA ILE A 185 -8.54 37.43 14.42
C ILE A 185 -8.33 38.49 13.31
N GLN A 186 -7.25 39.26 13.44
CA GLN A 186 -6.90 40.36 12.53
C GLN A 186 -5.41 40.18 12.09
N ASP A 187 -5.04 40.89 11.04
CA ASP A 187 -3.65 41.02 10.55
C ASP A 187 -2.91 39.66 10.40
N VAL A 188 -3.61 38.67 9.85
CA VAL A 188 -3.02 37.33 9.63
C VAL A 188 -1.99 37.40 8.53
N GLN A 189 -0.75 37.05 8.84
CA GLN A 189 0.38 36.98 7.91
C GLN A 189 1.02 35.61 7.97
N GLU A 190 1.03 34.93 6.85
CA GLU A 190 1.75 33.66 6.71
C GLU A 190 3.22 33.95 6.36
N VAL A 191 4.13 33.48 7.21
CA VAL A 191 5.57 33.55 7.00
C VAL A 191 6.01 32.25 6.34
N ALA A 192 6.22 32.30 5.02
CA ALA A 192 6.48 31.12 4.22
C ALA A 192 7.56 30.18 4.84
N GLY A 193 7.18 28.93 5.08
CA GLY A 193 8.04 27.90 5.64
C GLY A 193 8.36 28.03 7.14
N ASN A 194 7.88 29.09 7.84
CA ASN A 194 8.17 29.36 9.25
C ASN A 194 6.94 29.29 10.16
N GLY A 195 5.78 29.75 9.72
CA GLY A 195 4.56 29.76 10.52
C GLY A 195 3.64 30.91 10.21
N VAL A 196 2.80 31.27 11.17
CA VAL A 196 1.78 32.32 11.04
C VAL A 196 1.93 33.35 12.17
N GLN A 197 1.75 34.62 11.85
CA GLN A 197 1.60 35.73 12.75
C GLN A 197 0.17 36.27 12.64
N ALA A 198 -0.49 36.54 13.74
CA ALA A 198 -1.83 37.10 13.75
C ALA A 198 -2.06 37.97 15.00
N THR A 199 -2.96 38.95 14.90
CA THR A 199 -3.49 39.68 16.06
C THR A 199 -4.78 39.01 16.50
N ILE A 200 -4.79 38.44 17.70
CA ILE A 200 -5.92 37.68 18.25
C ILE A 200 -6.38 38.34 19.54
N GLN A 201 -7.60 38.81 19.61
CA GLN A 201 -8.15 39.52 20.77
C GLN A 201 -7.28 40.71 21.22
N GLY A 202 -6.59 41.37 20.30
CA GLY A 202 -5.68 42.49 20.57
C GLY A 202 -4.24 42.08 20.93
N HIS A 203 -3.93 40.78 21.03
CA HIS A 203 -2.61 40.26 21.31
C HIS A 203 -1.90 39.79 20.05
N LEU A 204 -0.63 40.08 19.95
CA LEU A 204 0.23 39.58 18.85
C LEU A 204 0.59 38.11 19.12
N VAL A 205 0.08 37.20 18.30
CA VAL A 205 0.35 35.76 18.41
C VAL A 205 1.23 35.30 17.27
N LEU A 206 2.30 34.58 17.63
CA LEU A 206 3.18 33.86 16.69
C LEU A 206 2.99 32.38 16.89
N ALA A 207 2.72 31.66 15.80
CA ALA A 207 2.60 30.19 15.78
C ALA A 207 3.47 29.63 14.67
N GLY A 208 4.50 28.83 15.01
CA GLY A 208 5.38 28.31 13.97
C GLY A 208 6.66 27.62 14.48
N LYS A 209 7.68 27.61 13.63
CA LYS A 209 9.00 27.04 13.97
C LYS A 209 9.76 27.89 15.01
N ALA A 210 10.68 27.26 15.76
CA ALA A 210 11.54 27.99 16.69
C ALA A 210 12.26 29.16 16.05
N ALA A 211 12.75 29.00 14.82
CA ALA A 211 13.45 30.06 14.08
C ALA A 211 12.61 31.35 13.92
N MET A 212 11.30 31.23 13.75
CA MET A 212 10.40 32.39 13.65
C MET A 212 10.35 33.20 14.95
N LEU A 213 10.30 32.51 16.09
CA LEU A 213 10.29 33.14 17.40
C LEU A 213 11.66 33.78 17.71
N GLU A 214 12.73 33.08 17.38
CA GLU A 214 14.13 33.54 17.59
C GLU A 214 14.45 34.80 16.76
N GLN A 215 13.92 34.91 15.53
CA GLN A 215 14.03 36.14 14.72
C GLN A 215 13.38 37.36 15.38
N GLN A 216 12.40 37.13 16.26
CA GLN A 216 11.75 38.14 17.08
C GLN A 216 12.38 38.29 18.47
N ASN A 217 13.59 37.75 18.70
CA ASN A 217 14.33 37.73 19.96
C ASN A 217 13.61 36.99 21.12
N ILE A 218 12.73 36.04 20.80
CA ILE A 218 12.02 35.21 21.76
C ILE A 218 12.82 33.94 22.00
N SER A 219 13.28 33.71 23.21
CA SER A 219 14.06 32.52 23.57
C SER A 219 13.16 31.30 23.66
N VAL A 220 13.51 30.23 22.93
CA VAL A 220 12.82 28.94 22.97
C VAL A 220 13.67 27.94 23.75
N PRO A 221 13.10 27.27 24.80
CA PRO A 221 13.85 26.31 25.61
C PRO A 221 14.44 25.16 24.79
N ALA A 222 15.70 24.78 25.10
CA ALA A 222 16.39 23.70 24.41
C ALA A 222 15.67 22.34 24.56
N GLU A 223 15.02 22.10 25.70
CA GLU A 223 14.26 20.89 25.99
C GLU A 223 13.13 20.68 24.99
N THR A 224 12.36 21.75 24.68
CA THR A 224 11.26 21.66 23.70
C THR A 224 11.76 21.55 22.28
N LYS A 225 12.93 22.07 21.96
CA LYS A 225 13.59 21.91 20.66
C LYS A 225 14.04 20.46 20.41
N SER A 226 14.43 19.73 21.45
CA SER A 226 14.91 18.34 21.34
C SER A 226 13.81 17.29 21.16
N LEU A 227 12.53 17.65 21.36
CA LEU A 227 11.40 16.72 21.19
C LEU A 227 11.36 16.18 19.76
N THR A 228 11.01 14.91 19.61
CA THR A 228 10.88 14.26 18.29
C THR A 228 9.48 14.50 17.72
N GLY A 229 9.39 14.96 16.47
CA GLY A 229 8.15 15.25 15.78
C GLY A 229 8.06 16.69 15.29
N THR A 230 6.97 17.03 14.63
CA THR A 230 6.70 18.40 14.17
C THR A 230 6.24 19.26 15.35
N LYS A 231 6.92 20.36 15.56
CA LYS A 231 6.71 21.27 16.68
C LYS A 231 6.13 22.58 16.21
N VAL A 232 5.07 23.03 16.86
CA VAL A 232 4.51 24.37 16.70
C VAL A 232 4.76 25.13 18.00
N PHE A 233 5.63 26.11 17.93
CA PHE A 233 5.98 26.99 19.06
C PHE A 233 5.02 28.20 19.05
N ILE A 234 4.54 28.57 20.22
CA ILE A 234 3.57 29.66 20.39
C ILE A 234 4.21 30.74 21.25
N ALA A 235 4.07 31.97 20.79
CA ALA A 235 4.38 33.16 21.59
C ALA A 235 3.24 34.17 21.50
N VAL A 236 2.98 34.87 22.59
CA VAL A 236 1.99 35.95 22.70
C VAL A 236 2.67 37.17 23.25
N ASP A 237 2.53 38.33 22.61
CA ASP A 237 3.13 39.60 22.98
C ASP A 237 4.64 39.48 23.27
N HIS A 238 5.37 38.77 22.39
CA HIS A 238 6.79 38.47 22.52
C HIS A 238 7.20 37.59 23.73
N VAL A 239 6.23 36.96 24.40
CA VAL A 239 6.48 36.02 25.48
C VAL A 239 6.22 34.58 25.00
N TYR A 240 7.18 33.69 25.17
CA TYR A 240 7.02 32.27 24.83
C TYR A 240 5.94 31.63 25.71
N GLN A 241 4.94 31.01 25.11
CA GLN A 241 3.79 30.40 25.80
C GLN A 241 3.88 28.88 25.87
N GLY A 242 4.65 28.27 24.97
CA GLY A 242 4.80 26.81 24.93
C GLY A 242 5.00 26.23 23.55
N CYS A 243 4.97 24.90 23.50
CA CYS A 243 5.13 24.12 22.27
C CYS A 243 4.03 23.06 22.18
N ILE A 244 3.49 22.90 20.99
CA ILE A 244 2.56 21.81 20.66
C ILE A 244 3.29 20.84 19.74
N LEU A 245 3.28 19.56 20.13
CA LEU A 245 3.87 18.48 19.35
C LEU A 245 2.79 17.84 18.49
N ILE A 246 3.07 17.75 17.21
CA ILE A 246 2.19 17.15 16.20
C ILE A 246 2.95 15.98 15.57
N ALA A 247 2.31 14.84 15.51
CA ALA A 247 2.85 13.66 14.87
C ALA A 247 1.78 12.90 14.11
N ASP A 248 2.21 12.07 13.19
CA ASP A 248 1.37 11.10 12.51
C ASP A 248 1.44 9.77 13.31
N PRO A 249 0.41 9.41 14.07
CA PRO A 249 0.44 8.25 14.94
C PRO A 249 0.51 6.94 14.16
N LEU A 250 1.19 5.96 14.72
CA LEU A 250 1.19 4.60 14.18
C LEU A 250 -0.21 4.02 14.19
N LYS A 251 -0.56 3.25 13.17
CA LYS A 251 -1.79 2.46 13.19
C LYS A 251 -1.70 1.41 14.32
N PRO A 252 -2.77 1.17 15.08
CA PRO A 252 -2.75 0.19 16.18
C PRO A 252 -2.33 -1.21 15.74
N THR A 253 -2.57 -1.54 14.47
CA THR A 253 -2.26 -2.85 13.87
C THR A 253 -0.84 -2.98 13.33
N SER A 254 -0.08 -1.90 13.17
CA SER A 254 1.22 -1.92 12.50
C SER A 254 2.26 -2.79 13.19
N ALA A 255 2.35 -2.74 14.52
CA ALA A 255 3.30 -3.56 15.27
C ALA A 255 2.99 -5.06 15.13
N ALA A 256 1.71 -5.43 15.28
CA ALA A 256 1.25 -6.81 15.13
C ALA A 256 1.44 -7.32 13.70
N ALA A 257 1.20 -6.49 12.69
CA ALA A 257 1.40 -6.84 11.29
C ALA A 257 2.88 -7.14 10.98
N ILE A 258 3.81 -6.31 11.47
CA ILE A 258 5.25 -6.54 11.29
C ILE A 258 5.70 -7.84 11.98
N GLN A 259 5.19 -8.12 13.19
CA GLN A 259 5.49 -9.36 13.90
C GLN A 259 4.96 -10.59 13.14
N ALA A 260 3.72 -10.53 12.64
CA ALA A 260 3.14 -11.60 11.85
C ALA A 260 3.93 -11.88 10.55
N ILE A 261 4.35 -10.83 9.86
CA ILE A 261 5.16 -10.93 8.64
C ILE A 261 6.52 -11.61 8.94
N LYS A 262 7.18 -11.23 10.03
CA LYS A 262 8.43 -11.89 10.46
C LYS A 262 8.22 -13.35 10.83
N ALA A 263 7.11 -13.70 11.46
CA ALA A 263 6.77 -15.08 11.79
C ALA A 263 6.52 -15.96 10.54
N LEU A 264 6.13 -15.33 9.41
CA LEU A 264 5.99 -16.01 8.12
C LEU A 264 7.33 -16.24 7.38
N GLY A 265 8.47 -15.84 7.96
CA GLY A 265 9.80 -16.10 7.39
C GLY A 265 10.43 -14.90 6.68
N VAL A 266 9.83 -13.71 6.76
CA VAL A 266 10.46 -12.51 6.23
C VAL A 266 11.64 -12.13 7.12
N GLU A 267 12.85 -12.16 6.55
CA GLU A 267 14.11 -11.93 7.27
C GLU A 267 14.36 -10.46 7.57
N LYS A 268 13.98 -9.58 6.64
CA LYS A 268 14.31 -8.15 6.70
C LYS A 268 13.10 -7.27 6.45
N THR A 269 12.88 -6.33 7.36
CA THR A 269 11.92 -5.23 7.17
C THR A 269 12.65 -3.91 7.11
N VAL A 270 12.35 -3.08 6.12
CA VAL A 270 12.97 -1.77 5.88
C VAL A 270 11.89 -0.70 5.94
N LEU A 271 12.19 0.39 6.62
CA LEU A 271 11.35 1.58 6.63
C LEU A 271 11.90 2.59 5.61
N LEU A 272 11.05 3.03 4.70
CA LEU A 272 11.32 4.12 3.78
C LEU A 272 10.63 5.38 4.31
N SER A 273 11.38 6.46 4.49
CA SER A 273 10.86 7.75 4.90
C SER A 273 11.56 8.84 4.11
N GLY A 274 10.82 9.86 3.72
CA GLY A 274 11.36 11.06 3.09
C GLY A 274 11.87 12.11 4.10
N ASP A 275 11.74 11.84 5.40
CA ASP A 275 12.23 12.69 6.50
C ASP A 275 13.66 12.34 6.87
#